data_d7a798e222b88451602dbe3b9661b780
#
_entry.id   d7a798e222b88451602dbe3b9661b780
#
_cell.length_a   1.000
_cell.length_b   1.000
_cell.length_c   1.000
_cell.angle_alpha   90.00
_cell.angle_beta   90.00
_cell.angle_gamma   90.00
#
_symmetry.space_group_name_H-M   'P 1'
#
loop_
_entity.id
_entity.type
_entity.pdbx_description
1 polymer ?
#
loop_
_entity_poly.entity_id
_entity_poly.type
_entity_poly.pdbx_seq_one_letter_code
_entity_poly.pdbx_strand_id
1 'polypeptide(L)' 'MNDKVKNDYEYSRDTYYELLEKGKESLELMIDVARESEHPRAFEVLSTMMKNMADINDKLMDLNKKNKDINK' A
#
# COMPACT_ATOMS: atom_id res chain seq x y z
N MET A 1 -5.44 22.69 13.09
CA MET A 1 -4.27 22.09 12.42
C MET A 1 -3.64 23.11 11.49
N ASN A 2 -2.32 23.32 11.52
CA ASN A 2 -1.68 24.29 10.64
C ASN A 2 -1.55 23.73 9.21
N ASP A 3 -1.32 24.62 8.25
CA ASP A 3 -1.29 24.25 6.84
C ASP A 3 -0.18 23.24 6.51
N LYS A 4 0.97 23.33 7.20
CA LYS A 4 2.08 22.41 6.96
C LYS A 4 1.73 20.97 7.36
N VAL A 5 1.08 20.81 8.52
CA VAL A 5 0.66 19.48 9.00
C VAL A 5 -0.40 18.91 8.06
N LYS A 6 -1.34 19.74 7.64
CA LYS A 6 -2.37 19.33 6.69
C LYS A 6 -1.76 18.89 5.36
N ASN A 7 -0.79 19.66 4.85
CA ASN A 7 -0.13 19.36 3.59
C ASN A 7 0.67 18.05 3.69
N ASP A 8 1.36 17.83 4.79
CA ASP A 8 2.11 16.60 5.03
C ASP A 8 1.17 15.38 5.08
N TYR A 9 0.03 15.53 5.75
CA TYR A 9 -0.99 14.49 5.80
C TYR A 9 -1.49 14.15 4.40
N GLU A 10 -1.88 15.16 3.63
CA GLU A 10 -2.40 14.96 2.27
C GLU A 10 -1.36 14.32 1.36
N TYR A 11 -0.11 14.76 1.45
CA TYR A 11 1.00 14.17 0.69
C TYR A 11 1.18 12.69 1.03
N SER A 12 1.19 12.37 2.32
CA SER A 12 1.35 10.98 2.77
C SER A 12 0.18 10.12 2.33
N ARG A 13 -1.03 10.63 2.45
CA ARG A 13 -2.25 9.93 2.02
C ARG A 13 -2.19 9.62 0.52
N ASP A 14 -1.84 10.61 -0.28
CA ASP A 14 -1.73 10.45 -1.73
C ASP A 14 -0.63 9.47 -2.10
N THR A 15 0.49 9.48 -1.38
CA THR A 15 1.58 8.53 -1.59
C THR A 15 1.13 7.10 -1.31
N TYR A 16 0.36 6.87 -0.25
CA TYR A 16 -0.18 5.54 0.03
C TYR A 16 -1.14 5.08 -1.07
N TYR A 17 -2.00 5.97 -1.57
CA TYR A 17 -2.89 5.63 -2.69
C TYR A 17 -2.09 5.23 -3.93
N GLU A 18 -1.05 5.99 -4.29
CA GLU A 18 -0.19 5.65 -5.42
C GLU A 18 0.50 4.30 -5.23
N LEU A 19 1.06 4.06 -4.04
CA LEU A 19 1.72 2.79 -3.73
C LEU A 19 0.75 1.62 -3.86
N LEU A 20 -0.49 1.79 -3.38
CA LEU A 20 -1.50 0.74 -3.49
C LEU A 20 -1.91 0.49 -4.93
N GLU A 21 -2.09 1.53 -5.73
CA GLU A 21 -2.45 1.37 -7.14
C GLU A 21 -1.34 0.70 -7.94
N LYS A 22 -0.10 1.14 -7.76
CA LYS A 22 1.06 0.52 -8.42
C LYS A 22 1.30 -0.90 -7.91
N GLY A 23 1.06 -1.12 -6.63
CA GLY A 23 1.15 -2.44 -6.03
C GLY A 23 0.15 -3.41 -6.63
N LYS A 24 -1.08 -2.97 -6.86
CA LYS A 24 -2.11 -3.80 -7.50
C LYS A 24 -1.71 -4.18 -8.92
N GLU A 25 -1.17 -3.23 -9.70
CA GLU A 25 -0.69 -3.50 -11.05
C GLU A 25 0.45 -4.53 -11.04
N SER A 26 1.42 -4.34 -10.14
CA SER A 26 2.54 -5.26 -9.99
C SER A 26 2.09 -6.64 -9.53
N LEU A 27 1.10 -6.68 -8.64
CA LEU A 27 0.53 -7.94 -8.15
C LEU A 27 -0.13 -8.72 -9.28
N GLU A 28 -0.88 -8.06 -10.14
CA GLU A 28 -1.50 -8.69 -11.31
C GLU A 28 -0.46 -9.32 -12.23
N LEU A 29 0.62 -8.58 -12.50
CA LEU A 29 1.73 -9.09 -13.31
C LEU A 29 2.39 -10.30 -12.64
N MET A 30 2.60 -10.24 -11.33
CA MET A 30 3.24 -11.34 -10.59
C MET A 30 2.35 -12.58 -10.53
N ILE A 31 1.02 -12.39 -10.46
CA ILE A 31 0.09 -13.53 -10.53
C ILE A 31 0.26 -14.27 -11.86
N ASP A 32 0.38 -13.55 -12.95
CA ASP A 32 0.58 -14.16 -14.27
C ASP A 32 1.93 -14.88 -14.35
N VAL A 33 2.99 -14.25 -13.85
CA VAL A 33 4.33 -14.87 -13.80
C VAL A 33 4.32 -16.15 -12.97
N ALA A 34 3.70 -16.10 -11.79
CA ALA A 34 3.64 -17.26 -10.90
C ALA A 34 2.87 -18.41 -11.52
N ARG A 35 1.77 -18.09 -12.22
CA ARG A 35 0.93 -19.09 -12.88
C ARG A 35 1.69 -19.80 -14.00
N GLU A 36 2.47 -19.04 -14.79
CA GLU A 36 3.20 -19.60 -15.92
C GLU A 36 4.47 -20.32 -15.50
N SER A 37 5.20 -19.79 -14.51
CA SER A 37 6.49 -20.34 -14.11
C SER A 37 6.36 -21.67 -13.35
N GLU A 38 5.26 -21.83 -12.62
CA GLU A 38 5.03 -22.97 -11.73
C GLU A 38 6.17 -23.19 -10.72
N HIS A 39 7.02 -22.18 -10.54
CA HIS A 39 8.16 -22.26 -9.64
C HIS A 39 7.75 -21.84 -8.23
N PRO A 40 8.09 -22.63 -7.19
CA PRO A 40 7.71 -22.28 -5.81
C PRO A 40 8.16 -20.89 -5.38
N ARG A 41 9.32 -20.43 -5.85
CA ARG A 41 9.83 -19.10 -5.52
C ARG A 41 8.88 -17.99 -6.00
N ALA A 42 8.26 -18.17 -7.15
CA ALA A 42 7.32 -17.18 -7.69
C ALA A 42 6.11 -17.04 -6.78
N PHE A 43 5.61 -18.14 -6.21
CA PHE A 43 4.49 -18.08 -5.27
C PHE A 43 4.88 -17.47 -3.94
N GLU A 44 6.12 -17.69 -3.48
CA GLU A 44 6.62 -17.03 -2.27
C GLU A 44 6.69 -15.52 -2.46
N VAL A 45 7.20 -15.06 -3.60
CA VAL A 45 7.27 -13.64 -3.93
C VAL A 45 5.87 -13.04 -3.97
N LEU A 46 4.93 -13.73 -4.61
CA LEU A 46 3.53 -13.28 -4.69
C LEU A 46 2.93 -13.12 -3.29
N SER A 47 3.12 -14.10 -2.41
CA SER A 47 2.62 -14.05 -1.03
C SER A 47 3.20 -12.86 -0.26
N THR A 48 4.50 -12.60 -0.43
CA THR A 48 5.16 -11.46 0.20
C THR A 48 4.60 -10.14 -0.30
N MET A 49 4.35 -10.02 -1.61
CA MET A 49 3.74 -8.82 -2.19
C MET A 49 2.35 -8.56 -1.61
N MET A 50 1.54 -9.60 -1.49
CA MET A 50 0.19 -9.48 -0.92
C MET A 50 0.25 -9.00 0.53
N LYS A 51 1.15 -9.56 1.31
CA LYS A 51 1.35 -9.16 2.71
C LYS A 51 1.80 -7.70 2.79
N ASN A 52 2.76 -7.30 1.95
CA ASN A 52 3.26 -5.92 1.95
C ASN A 52 2.15 -4.92 1.58
N MET A 53 1.29 -5.27 0.64
CA MET A 53 0.16 -4.41 0.27
C MET A 53 -0.85 -4.28 1.40
N ALA A 54 -1.12 -5.35 2.12
CA ALA A 54 -1.99 -5.31 3.29
C ALA A 54 -1.40 -4.40 4.37
N ASP A 55 -0.08 -4.48 4.58
CA ASP A 55 0.63 -3.62 5.54
C ASP A 55 0.54 -2.14 5.13
N ILE A 56 0.68 -1.84 3.85
CA ILE A 56 0.55 -0.47 3.34
C ILE A 56 -0.87 0.06 3.58
N ASN A 57 -1.88 -0.76 3.33
CA ASN A 57 -3.27 -0.38 3.58
C ASN A 57 -3.52 -0.10 5.06
N ASP A 58 -2.96 -0.90 5.94
CA ASP A 58 -3.08 -0.69 7.39
C ASP A 58 -2.45 0.64 7.80
N LYS A 59 -1.31 0.98 7.21
CA LYS A 59 -0.65 2.25 7.48
C LYS A 59 -1.47 3.44 6.99
N LEU A 60 -2.15 3.31 5.85
CA LEU A 60 -3.07 4.33 5.37
C LEU A 60 -4.22 4.54 6.36
N MET A 61 -4.79 3.45 6.87
CA MET A 61 -5.86 3.54 7.87
C MET A 61 -5.37 4.19 9.15
N ASP A 62 -4.16 3.86 9.61
CA ASP A 62 -3.55 4.48 10.79
C ASP A 62 -3.32 5.97 10.57
N LEU A 63 -2.87 6.36 9.40
CA LEU A 63 -2.67 7.77 9.05
C LEU A 63 -3.99 8.54 9.12
N ASN A 64 -5.06 7.98 8.58
CA ASN A 64 -6.38 8.61 8.61
C ASN A 64 -6.90 8.74 10.04
N LYS A 65 -6.67 7.73 10.87
CA LYS A 65 -7.05 7.77 12.28
C LYS A 65 -6.31 8.88 13.03
N LYS A 66 -5.01 8.99 12.80
CA LYS A 66 -4.18 10.03 13.43
C LYS A 66 -4.66 11.42 13.02
N ASN A 67 -4.99 11.63 11.76
CA ASN A 67 -5.51 12.90 11.28
C ASN A 67 -6.83 13.26 11.95
N LYS A 68 -7.72 12.28 12.09
CA LYS A 68 -9.00 12.45 12.78
C LYS A 68 -8.79 12.87 14.23
N ASP A 69 -7.85 12.24 14.93
CA ASP A 69 -7.54 12.56 16.32
C ASP A 69 -6.98 13.98 16.48
N ILE A 70 -6.17 14.43 15.51
CA ILE A 70 -5.58 15.77 15.52
C ILE A 70 -6.66 16.85 15.30
N ASN A 71 -7.69 16.54 14.52
CA ASN A 71 -8.75 17.48 14.14
C ASN A 71 -9.91 17.58 15.15
N LYS A 72 -9.83 16.91 16.25
CA LYS A 72 -10.85 17.01 17.31
C LYS A 72 -10.85 18.37 17.99
#